data_933c6e76152a149254989f3e61186bf3
#
_entry.id   933c6e76152a149254989f3e61186bf3
#
_cell.length_a   1.000
_cell.length_b   1.000
_cell.length_c   1.000
_cell.angle_alpha   90.00
_cell.angle_beta   90.00
_cell.angle_gamma   90.00
#
_symmetry.space_group_name_H-M   'P 1'
#
loop_
_entity.id
_entity.type
_entity.pdbx_description
1 polymer ?
#
loop_
_entity_poly.entity_id
_entity_poly.type
_entity_poly.pdbx_seq_one_letter_code
_entity_poly.pdbx_strand_id
1 'polypeptide(L)'
;MTSSVRRRSPRTRAWTGATAALGLSVGMIMTLNAPSASAATWPTANGSQAVSSTIQLSGTKDYGMKRLYGTGDLGSGSQDEDQGPILNLAAGTVLKNVIIGAPAADGIHCAGSCTLQNVWWEDVGEDAATFRGSSSSNVYTVSGGGARSASDKVFQFNGAGTLNVSNFAVQNFGTFVRSCGNCSTQYKRTINLNTIEATYSGNKLVGINTNYGDSATLKKITIVGDSSKKIIPCQKYIGNNTGKEPTTNGSGPDSTYCKYATSDITYR
;
A
#
# COMPACT_ATOMS: atom_id res chain seq x y z
N MET A 1 -0.35 48.20 -80.77
CA MET A 1 0.94 48.88 -81.05
C MET A 1 2.00 48.04 -80.34
N THR A 2 2.66 47.27 -81.17
CA THR A 2 4.09 47.20 -81.44
C THR A 2 4.98 46.87 -80.25
N SER A 3 5.47 45.60 -80.24
CA SER A 3 6.82 45.23 -80.50
C SER A 3 7.75 45.39 -79.30
N SER A 4 8.55 44.43 -78.85
CA SER A 4 9.64 43.82 -79.59
C SER A 4 10.30 42.66 -78.80
N VAL A 5 10.59 41.63 -79.50
CA VAL A 5 11.41 40.46 -79.18
C VAL A 5 12.86 40.83 -78.91
N ARG A 6 13.51 40.23 -77.89
CA ARG A 6 14.94 39.88 -78.01
C ARG A 6 15.25 38.53 -77.31
N ARG A 7 15.63 37.61 -78.16
CA ARG A 7 16.37 36.38 -77.84
C ARG A 7 17.79 36.71 -77.44
N ARG A 8 18.34 36.01 -76.46
CA ARG A 8 19.80 35.65 -76.47
C ARG A 8 20.00 34.26 -75.80
N SER A 9 20.88 33.55 -76.50
CA SER A 9 21.25 32.15 -76.44
C SER A 9 22.15 31.74 -75.26
N PRO A 10 22.57 30.48 -75.22
CA PRO A 10 22.88 29.77 -73.96
C PRO A 10 24.36 29.84 -73.56
N ARG A 11 24.65 29.74 -72.31
CA ARG A 11 25.99 29.45 -71.81
C ARG A 11 25.98 28.18 -70.98
N THR A 12 26.60 27.17 -71.54
CA THR A 12 27.06 25.95 -70.86
C THR A 12 27.99 26.28 -69.71
N ARG A 13 27.79 25.72 -68.58
CA ARG A 13 28.76 25.57 -67.51
C ARG A 13 28.70 24.21 -66.82
N ALA A 14 29.90 23.71 -66.67
CA ALA A 14 30.33 22.39 -66.29
C ALA A 14 29.75 21.82 -65.01
N TRP A 15 29.65 20.51 -65.03
CA TRP A 15 29.39 19.66 -63.86
C TRP A 15 30.67 19.65 -63.00
N THR A 16 30.45 19.92 -61.67
CA THR A 16 31.37 19.48 -60.63
C THR A 16 30.57 18.59 -59.71
N GLY A 17 30.97 17.34 -59.60
CA GLY A 17 30.39 16.34 -58.77
C GLY A 17 30.56 16.65 -57.26
N ALA A 18 29.45 16.55 -56.48
CA ALA A 18 29.53 16.51 -55.07
C ALA A 18 29.13 15.09 -54.64
N THR A 19 30.09 14.34 -54.13
CA THR A 19 29.90 13.05 -53.49
C THR A 19 29.16 13.26 -52.18
N ALA A 20 27.92 12.79 -52.12
CA ALA A 20 27.17 12.72 -50.85
C ALA A 20 27.66 11.53 -50.05
N ALA A 21 28.32 11.78 -48.94
CA ALA A 21 28.63 10.75 -47.92
C ALA A 21 27.35 10.44 -47.13
N LEU A 22 26.83 9.22 -47.31
CA LEU A 22 25.81 8.68 -46.42
C LEU A 22 26.43 8.38 -45.05
N GLY A 23 26.18 9.25 -44.06
CA GLY A 23 26.46 8.95 -42.66
C GLY A 23 25.41 7.99 -42.10
N LEU A 24 25.78 6.73 -41.90
CA LEU A 24 25.00 5.81 -41.09
C LEU A 24 25.08 6.29 -39.62
N SER A 25 24.04 6.95 -39.13
CA SER A 25 23.86 7.17 -37.71
C SER A 25 23.33 5.86 -37.06
N VAL A 26 24.25 5.09 -36.46
CA VAL A 26 23.87 3.99 -35.57
C VAL A 26 23.20 4.59 -34.34
N GLY A 27 21.87 4.60 -34.31
CA GLY A 27 21.12 4.96 -33.14
C GLY A 27 21.35 3.91 -32.03
N MET A 28 22.13 4.28 -31.03
CA MET A 28 22.31 3.46 -29.83
C MET A 28 21.01 3.48 -29.05
N ILE A 29 20.19 2.44 -29.19
CA ILE A 29 18.99 2.24 -28.36
C ILE A 29 19.51 1.89 -26.97
N MET A 30 19.59 2.87 -26.08
CA MET A 30 19.75 2.61 -24.65
C MET A 30 18.42 2.01 -24.14
N THR A 31 18.39 0.70 -24.01
CA THR A 31 17.33 0.04 -23.22
C THR A 31 17.54 0.44 -21.77
N LEU A 32 16.72 1.36 -21.28
CA LEU A 32 16.61 1.64 -19.87
C LEU A 32 16.01 0.38 -19.22
N ASN A 33 16.87 -0.50 -18.73
CA ASN A 33 16.43 -1.56 -17.81
C ASN A 33 15.90 -0.88 -16.57
N ALA A 34 14.57 -0.72 -16.47
CA ALA A 34 13.95 -0.39 -15.21
C ALA A 34 14.35 -1.48 -14.19
N PRO A 35 14.83 -1.13 -13.00
CA PRO A 35 15.16 -2.14 -12.02
C PRO A 35 13.92 -2.97 -11.75
N SER A 36 13.99 -4.29 -11.94
CA SER A 36 12.97 -5.21 -11.52
C SER A 36 12.80 -5.01 -10.01
N ALA A 37 11.61 -4.60 -9.55
CA ALA A 37 11.34 -4.61 -8.12
C ALA A 37 11.53 -6.06 -7.67
N SER A 38 12.52 -6.28 -6.84
CA SER A 38 12.74 -7.57 -6.18
C SER A 38 11.57 -7.79 -5.23
N ALA A 39 10.99 -8.99 -5.25
CA ALA A 39 9.99 -9.37 -4.24
C ALA A 39 10.56 -9.04 -2.85
N ALA A 40 9.70 -8.54 -1.95
CA ALA A 40 10.12 -8.14 -0.62
C ALA A 40 10.85 -9.29 0.08
N THR A 41 12.08 -9.03 0.50
CA THR A 41 12.86 -10.01 1.25
C THR A 41 12.41 -9.98 2.71
N TRP A 42 11.87 -11.10 3.17
CA TRP A 42 11.45 -11.26 4.57
C TRP A 42 12.66 -11.33 5.48
N PRO A 43 12.69 -10.53 6.55
CA PRO A 43 13.89 -10.47 7.41
C PRO A 43 14.03 -11.72 8.26
N THR A 44 15.27 -12.02 8.60
CA THR A 44 15.60 -13.03 9.63
C THR A 44 15.46 -12.41 11.01
N ALA A 45 14.82 -13.13 11.93
CA ALA A 45 14.68 -12.69 13.31
C ALA A 45 16.02 -12.69 14.05
N ASN A 46 16.27 -11.65 14.85
CA ASN A 46 17.36 -11.59 15.82
C ASN A 46 16.85 -12.08 17.19
N GLY A 47 16.66 -13.38 17.32
CA GLY A 47 16.09 -14.02 18.49
C GLY A 47 14.57 -13.89 18.57
N SER A 48 13.98 -14.59 19.55
CA SER A 48 12.54 -14.67 19.75
C SER A 48 12.16 -14.40 21.21
N GLN A 49 10.94 -13.93 21.43
CA GLN A 49 10.36 -13.68 22.75
C GLN A 49 8.91 -14.10 22.77
N ALA A 50 8.56 -14.98 23.71
CA ALA A 50 7.19 -15.32 24.03
C ALA A 50 6.49 -14.17 24.77
N VAL A 51 5.24 -13.92 24.45
CA VAL A 51 4.41 -12.87 25.04
C VAL A 51 3.11 -13.52 25.52
N SER A 52 2.94 -13.61 26.84
CA SER A 52 1.75 -14.22 27.46
C SER A 52 0.67 -13.21 27.86
N SER A 53 1.00 -11.92 27.86
CA SER A 53 0.06 -10.82 28.11
C SER A 53 0.48 -9.59 27.30
N THR A 54 -0.48 -8.78 26.90
CA THR A 54 -0.25 -7.58 26.09
C THR A 54 0.83 -6.67 26.68
N ILE A 55 1.83 -6.34 25.89
CA ILE A 55 2.89 -5.40 26.28
C ILE A 55 2.40 -3.97 25.99
N GLN A 56 2.35 -3.13 27.03
CA GLN A 56 2.02 -1.72 26.90
C GLN A 56 3.26 -0.91 26.54
N LEU A 57 3.22 -0.13 25.47
CA LEU A 57 4.35 0.64 24.96
C LEU A 57 4.05 2.14 24.89
N SER A 58 5.08 2.94 25.22
CA SER A 58 5.09 4.38 25.00
C SER A 58 6.47 4.87 24.60
N GLY A 59 6.55 6.05 23.99
CA GLY A 59 7.80 6.62 23.47
C GLY A 59 8.36 5.81 22.29
N THR A 60 9.66 5.82 22.11
CA THR A 60 10.31 5.06 21.03
C THR A 60 10.82 3.72 21.54
N LYS A 61 10.41 2.65 20.85
CA LYS A 61 10.87 1.27 21.11
C LYS A 61 11.43 0.65 19.85
N ASP A 62 12.65 0.20 19.92
CA ASP A 62 13.34 -0.57 18.87
C ASP A 62 13.61 -2.00 19.38
N TYR A 63 13.10 -2.97 18.64
CA TYR A 63 13.25 -4.39 19.00
C TYR A 63 14.41 -5.06 18.27
N GLY A 64 15.16 -4.34 17.41
CA GLY A 64 16.33 -4.89 16.70
C GLY A 64 16.05 -6.14 15.90
N MET A 65 14.87 -6.24 15.29
CA MET A 65 14.36 -7.41 14.54
C MET A 65 14.08 -8.65 15.42
N LYS A 66 13.79 -8.47 16.72
CA LYS A 66 13.31 -9.55 17.56
C LYS A 66 11.93 -10.03 17.11
N ARG A 67 11.72 -11.34 17.15
CA ARG A 67 10.42 -11.97 16.85
C ARG A 67 9.60 -12.10 18.14
N LEU A 68 8.43 -11.46 18.21
CA LEU A 68 7.46 -11.59 19.29
C LEU A 68 6.35 -12.54 18.85
N TYR A 69 5.96 -13.48 19.70
CA TYR A 69 4.86 -14.40 19.41
C TYR A 69 4.02 -14.67 20.65
N GLY A 70 2.73 -14.87 20.46
CA GLY A 70 1.77 -15.05 21.54
C GLY A 70 1.91 -16.41 22.21
N THR A 71 1.62 -16.45 23.52
CA THR A 71 1.47 -17.65 24.34
C THR A 71 0.38 -17.42 25.39
N GLY A 72 -0.09 -18.45 26.07
CA GLY A 72 -1.17 -18.32 27.04
C GLY A 72 -2.43 -17.71 26.39
N ASP A 73 -2.98 -16.65 26.95
CA ASP A 73 -4.18 -15.97 26.44
C ASP A 73 -3.97 -15.31 25.08
N LEU A 74 -2.71 -15.04 24.71
CA LEU A 74 -2.33 -14.53 23.38
C LEU A 74 -1.84 -15.65 22.44
N GLY A 75 -2.01 -16.91 22.82
CA GLY A 75 -1.50 -18.07 22.08
C GLY A 75 -2.38 -18.50 20.90
N SER A 76 -3.22 -17.63 20.36
CA SER A 76 -4.10 -17.91 19.23
C SER A 76 -3.79 -17.00 18.05
N GLY A 77 -4.00 -17.50 16.83
CA GLY A 77 -4.04 -16.76 15.59
C GLY A 77 -5.44 -16.82 14.95
N SER A 78 -6.47 -17.12 15.75
CA SER A 78 -7.87 -17.17 15.28
C SER A 78 -8.42 -15.77 15.01
N GLN A 79 -9.58 -15.73 14.32
CA GLN A 79 -10.35 -14.50 14.07
C GLN A 79 -11.28 -14.21 15.26
N ASP A 80 -10.74 -14.22 16.48
CA ASP A 80 -11.48 -13.94 17.71
C ASP A 80 -11.32 -12.46 18.07
N GLU A 81 -12.39 -11.70 17.90
CA GLU A 81 -12.44 -10.25 18.16
C GLU A 81 -12.25 -9.90 19.67
N ASP A 82 -12.35 -10.88 20.57
CA ASP A 82 -12.22 -10.68 22.02
C ASP A 82 -10.77 -10.88 22.52
N GLN A 83 -9.86 -11.37 21.67
CA GLN A 83 -8.47 -11.55 22.10
C GLN A 83 -7.68 -10.23 22.10
N GLY A 84 -6.72 -10.13 23.04
CA GLY A 84 -5.88 -8.94 23.16
C GLY A 84 -4.77 -8.88 22.10
N PRO A 85 -4.19 -7.69 21.87
CA PRO A 85 -3.04 -7.55 20.98
C PRO A 85 -1.73 -8.02 21.65
N ILE A 86 -0.73 -8.39 20.84
CA ILE A 86 0.65 -8.60 21.32
C ILE A 86 1.22 -7.30 21.91
N LEU A 87 1.02 -6.17 21.19
CA LEU A 87 1.50 -4.85 21.60
C LEU A 87 0.36 -3.83 21.60
N ASN A 88 0.24 -3.06 22.68
CA ASN A 88 -0.67 -1.93 22.76
C ASN A 88 0.14 -0.61 22.89
N LEU A 89 0.02 0.26 21.90
CA LEU A 89 0.80 1.47 21.76
C LEU A 89 0.00 2.70 22.22
N ALA A 90 0.51 3.38 23.23
CA ALA A 90 0.00 4.69 23.62
C ALA A 90 0.16 5.71 22.48
N ALA A 91 -0.63 6.77 22.50
CA ALA A 91 -0.52 7.84 21.51
C ALA A 91 0.90 8.43 21.46
N GLY A 92 1.42 8.64 20.24
CA GLY A 92 2.77 9.15 20.00
C GLY A 92 3.87 8.09 20.01
N THR A 93 3.55 6.82 20.23
CA THR A 93 4.55 5.74 20.24
C THR A 93 5.16 5.52 18.86
N VAL A 94 6.48 5.31 18.83
CA VAL A 94 7.24 4.88 17.65
C VAL A 94 7.79 3.47 17.91
N LEU A 95 7.29 2.50 17.16
CA LEU A 95 7.74 1.11 17.20
C LEU A 95 8.62 0.82 15.98
N LYS A 96 9.78 0.20 16.21
CA LYS A 96 10.76 -0.07 15.16
C LYS A 96 11.27 -1.50 15.19
N ASN A 97 11.56 -2.02 13.97
CA ASN A 97 12.36 -3.21 13.78
C ASN A 97 11.86 -4.40 14.61
N VAL A 98 10.65 -4.84 14.39
CA VAL A 98 10.05 -5.98 15.11
C VAL A 98 9.36 -6.92 14.12
N ILE A 99 9.41 -8.21 14.44
CA ILE A 99 8.66 -9.25 13.75
C ILE A 99 7.58 -9.75 14.70
N ILE A 100 6.33 -9.67 14.27
CA ILE A 100 5.21 -10.33 14.93
C ILE A 100 5.08 -11.72 14.30
N GLY A 101 5.41 -12.73 15.08
CA GLY A 101 5.37 -14.12 14.65
C GLY A 101 4.09 -14.81 15.07
N ALA A 102 3.86 -16.00 14.54
CA ALA A 102 2.69 -16.81 14.91
C ALA A 102 2.93 -17.56 16.25
N PRO A 103 1.87 -17.67 17.08
CA PRO A 103 0.58 -16.99 17.02
C PRO A 103 0.71 -15.46 17.21
N ALA A 104 -0.08 -14.69 16.44
CA ALA A 104 0.01 -13.22 16.45
C ALA A 104 -1.11 -12.53 17.25
N ALA A 105 -2.05 -13.30 17.79
CA ALA A 105 -3.22 -12.77 18.52
C ALA A 105 -3.92 -11.66 17.70
N ASP A 106 -4.30 -10.53 18.30
CA ASP A 106 -4.82 -9.35 17.60
C ASP A 106 -3.69 -8.30 17.34
N GLY A 107 -2.52 -8.79 16.94
CA GLY A 107 -1.41 -7.99 16.44
C GLY A 107 -1.00 -6.80 17.29
N ILE A 108 -1.17 -5.60 16.75
CA ILE A 108 -0.74 -4.33 17.36
C ILE A 108 -1.92 -3.36 17.43
N HIS A 109 -2.22 -2.81 18.61
CA HIS A 109 -3.19 -1.71 18.76
C HIS A 109 -2.48 -0.36 18.88
N CYS A 110 -2.96 0.65 18.16
CA CYS A 110 -2.57 2.05 18.32
C CYS A 110 -3.72 2.85 18.94
N ALA A 111 -3.58 3.25 20.22
CA ALA A 111 -4.59 4.01 20.94
C ALA A 111 -4.79 5.45 20.42
N GLY A 112 -3.83 5.98 19.68
CA GLY A 112 -3.85 7.29 19.02
C GLY A 112 -2.78 7.31 17.93
N SER A 113 -2.30 8.48 17.53
CA SER A 113 -1.19 8.59 16.57
C SER A 113 -0.05 7.64 16.94
N CYS A 114 0.46 6.89 15.98
CA CYS A 114 1.60 5.98 16.17
C CYS A 114 2.42 5.87 14.89
N THR A 115 3.66 5.41 15.04
CA THR A 115 4.53 5.08 13.91
C THR A 115 5.02 3.63 14.03
N LEU A 116 4.75 2.83 13.00
CA LEU A 116 5.27 1.48 12.83
C LEU A 116 6.34 1.53 11.73
N GLN A 117 7.60 1.35 12.09
CA GLN A 117 8.74 1.45 11.17
C GLN A 117 9.45 0.11 11.05
N ASN A 118 9.47 -0.47 9.83
CA ASN A 118 10.08 -1.77 9.58
C ASN A 118 9.50 -2.86 10.49
N VAL A 119 8.17 -3.00 10.47
CA VAL A 119 7.42 -4.00 11.25
C VAL A 119 6.91 -5.08 10.31
N TRP A 120 7.06 -6.34 10.71
CA TRP A 120 6.77 -7.50 9.88
C TRP A 120 5.83 -8.46 10.61
N TRP A 121 4.82 -8.98 9.91
CA TRP A 121 3.89 -9.99 10.42
C TRP A 121 4.04 -11.27 9.60
N GLU A 122 4.55 -12.33 10.22
CA GLU A 122 4.83 -13.61 9.55
C GLU A 122 3.55 -14.37 9.20
N ASP A 123 2.55 -14.25 10.05
CA ASP A 123 1.24 -14.89 9.92
C ASP A 123 0.27 -14.05 10.76
N VAL A 124 -0.58 -13.29 10.08
CA VAL A 124 -1.50 -12.37 10.75
C VAL A 124 -2.56 -13.17 11.50
N GLY A 125 -2.80 -12.81 12.75
CA GLY A 125 -3.87 -13.39 13.56
C GLY A 125 -5.24 -12.78 13.20
N GLU A 126 -5.89 -12.09 14.16
CA GLU A 126 -7.15 -11.38 13.87
C GLU A 126 -6.86 -10.21 12.91
N ASP A 127 -6.09 -9.20 13.34
CA ASP A 127 -5.57 -8.12 12.51
C ASP A 127 -4.04 -7.98 12.69
N ALA A 128 -3.32 -7.48 11.70
CA ALA A 128 -1.92 -7.13 11.88
C ALA A 128 -1.78 -5.89 12.77
N ALA A 129 -2.57 -4.85 12.50
CA ALA A 129 -2.68 -3.70 13.39
C ALA A 129 -4.04 -3.00 13.29
N THR A 130 -4.53 -2.52 14.47
CA THR A 130 -5.79 -1.80 14.61
C THR A 130 -5.55 -0.37 15.10
N PHE A 131 -6.00 0.63 14.33
CA PHE A 131 -5.86 2.06 14.63
C PHE A 131 -7.14 2.58 15.29
N ARG A 132 -7.06 3.02 16.56
CA ARG A 132 -8.24 3.17 17.42
C ARG A 132 -8.50 4.59 17.95
N GLY A 133 -7.58 5.54 17.77
CA GLY A 133 -7.74 6.89 18.35
C GLY A 133 -8.93 7.66 17.78
N SER A 134 -9.68 8.36 18.60
CA SER A 134 -10.93 9.06 18.24
C SER A 134 -10.74 10.48 17.67
N SER A 135 -9.54 11.06 17.77
CA SER A 135 -9.28 12.41 17.24
C SER A 135 -9.07 12.41 15.73
N SER A 136 -9.75 13.31 15.03
CA SER A 136 -9.54 13.53 13.59
C SER A 136 -8.14 14.06 13.25
N SER A 137 -7.38 14.55 14.22
CA SER A 137 -5.99 14.96 14.08
C SER A 137 -4.99 13.81 14.18
N ASN A 138 -5.43 12.59 14.50
CA ASN A 138 -4.53 11.44 14.56
C ASN A 138 -3.87 11.16 13.20
N VAL A 139 -2.58 10.88 13.28
CA VAL A 139 -1.78 10.43 12.13
C VAL A 139 -1.12 9.10 12.50
N TYR A 140 -1.46 8.07 11.76
CA TYR A 140 -0.86 6.76 11.86
C TYR A 140 0.09 6.57 10.69
N THR A 141 1.30 6.14 10.95
CA THR A 141 2.32 5.96 9.93
C THR A 141 2.86 4.53 9.96
N VAL A 142 2.76 3.83 8.83
CA VAL A 142 3.42 2.55 8.62
C VAL A 142 4.44 2.73 7.50
N SER A 143 5.71 2.54 7.80
CA SER A 143 6.81 2.79 6.87
C SER A 143 7.79 1.62 6.82
N GLY A 144 7.84 0.94 5.71
CA GLY A 144 8.60 -0.31 5.57
C GLY A 144 7.95 -1.46 6.32
N GLY A 145 8.36 -2.67 6.01
CA GLY A 145 7.82 -3.88 6.60
C GLY A 145 6.95 -4.69 5.64
N GLY A 146 6.24 -5.64 6.20
CA GLY A 146 5.32 -6.48 5.43
C GLY A 146 4.43 -7.36 6.30
N ALA A 147 3.33 -7.83 5.71
CA ALA A 147 2.39 -8.74 6.35
C ALA A 147 1.98 -9.85 5.38
N ARG A 148 1.77 -11.05 5.90
CA ARG A 148 1.27 -12.18 5.10
C ARG A 148 0.30 -13.02 5.88
N SER A 149 -0.52 -13.77 5.11
CA SER A 149 -1.49 -14.74 5.63
C SER A 149 -2.58 -14.11 6.51
N ALA A 150 -3.09 -12.93 6.12
CA ALA A 150 -4.23 -12.31 6.79
C ALA A 150 -5.54 -12.89 6.25
N SER A 151 -6.23 -13.70 7.04
CA SER A 151 -7.51 -14.33 6.65
C SER A 151 -8.58 -13.30 6.32
N ASP A 152 -8.65 -12.22 7.07
CA ASP A 152 -9.58 -11.12 6.89
C ASP A 152 -8.83 -9.82 6.58
N LYS A 153 -8.30 -9.11 7.57
CA LYS A 153 -7.73 -7.78 7.40
C LYS A 153 -6.24 -7.74 7.78
N VAL A 154 -5.45 -6.93 7.10
CA VAL A 154 -4.11 -6.60 7.57
C VAL A 154 -4.17 -5.39 8.50
N PHE A 155 -4.76 -4.30 8.04
CA PHE A 155 -4.91 -3.08 8.84
C PHE A 155 -6.38 -2.72 9.01
N GLN A 156 -6.84 -2.73 10.25
CA GLN A 156 -8.17 -2.32 10.64
C GLN A 156 -8.15 -0.88 11.15
N PHE A 157 -8.97 -0.01 10.54
CA PHE A 157 -9.02 1.40 10.91
C PHE A 157 -10.36 1.71 11.60
N ASN A 158 -10.39 1.55 12.93
CA ASN A 158 -11.57 1.80 13.76
C ASN A 158 -11.70 3.26 14.15
N GLY A 159 -10.58 3.93 14.42
CA GLY A 159 -10.54 5.32 14.87
C GLY A 159 -10.72 6.35 13.76
N ALA A 160 -10.43 7.60 14.10
CA ALA A 160 -10.47 8.76 13.24
C ALA A 160 -9.05 9.17 12.79
N GLY A 161 -8.96 9.97 11.72
CA GLY A 161 -7.70 10.59 11.29
C GLY A 161 -7.18 10.08 9.95
N THR A 162 -5.86 10.06 9.82
CA THR A 162 -5.17 9.69 8.57
C THR A 162 -4.20 8.53 8.79
N LEU A 163 -4.32 7.48 8.00
CA LEU A 163 -3.38 6.36 7.92
C LEU A 163 -2.52 6.50 6.66
N ASN A 164 -1.21 6.59 6.84
CA ASN A 164 -0.21 6.60 5.79
C ASN A 164 0.56 5.28 5.80
N VAL A 165 0.52 4.52 4.72
CA VAL A 165 1.29 3.29 4.56
C VAL A 165 2.23 3.45 3.37
N SER A 166 3.51 3.20 3.58
CA SER A 166 4.52 3.35 2.53
C SER A 166 5.60 2.27 2.56
N ASN A 167 6.13 1.91 1.38
CA ASN A 167 7.19 0.92 1.23
C ASN A 167 6.86 -0.40 1.93
N PHE A 168 5.67 -0.94 1.71
CA PHE A 168 5.13 -2.08 2.44
C PHE A 168 4.79 -3.23 1.48
N ALA A 169 5.09 -4.46 1.93
CA ALA A 169 4.75 -5.68 1.19
C ALA A 169 3.57 -6.41 1.86
N VAL A 170 2.61 -6.85 1.07
CA VAL A 170 1.50 -7.67 1.56
C VAL A 170 1.30 -8.89 0.67
N GLN A 171 1.05 -10.05 1.29
CA GLN A 171 0.91 -11.31 0.58
C GLN A 171 -0.17 -12.18 1.24
N ASN A 172 -1.03 -12.79 0.42
CA ASN A 172 -2.11 -13.68 0.87
C ASN A 172 -2.99 -13.03 1.95
N PHE A 173 -3.94 -12.20 1.51
CA PHE A 173 -4.73 -11.35 2.43
C PHE A 173 -6.19 -11.21 1.96
N GLY A 174 -7.10 -11.01 2.89
CA GLY A 174 -8.48 -10.64 2.60
C GLY A 174 -8.57 -9.17 2.17
N THR A 175 -8.38 -8.24 3.08
CA THR A 175 -8.34 -6.80 2.81
C THR A 175 -7.08 -6.18 3.42
N PHE A 176 -6.29 -5.44 2.61
CA PHE A 176 -5.06 -4.84 3.13
C PHE A 176 -5.35 -3.70 4.12
N VAL A 177 -6.22 -2.76 3.79
CA VAL A 177 -6.65 -1.70 4.74
C VAL A 177 -8.16 -1.59 4.73
N ARG A 178 -8.79 -1.72 5.88
CA ARG A 178 -10.26 -1.63 6.04
C ARG A 178 -10.66 -0.52 7.02
N SER A 179 -11.37 0.50 6.54
CA SER A 179 -12.15 1.39 7.41
C SER A 179 -13.28 0.59 8.05
N CYS A 180 -13.41 0.65 9.38
CA CYS A 180 -14.46 -0.10 10.06
C CYS A 180 -15.84 0.24 9.49
N GLY A 181 -16.51 -0.77 8.97
CA GLY A 181 -17.79 -0.60 8.29
C GLY A 181 -19.02 -0.67 9.18
N ASN A 182 -18.86 -1.22 10.41
CA ASN A 182 -19.96 -1.54 11.33
C ASN A 182 -19.68 -1.18 12.80
N CYS A 183 -18.57 -0.48 13.07
CA CYS A 183 -18.26 0.03 14.41
C CYS A 183 -19.40 0.88 14.96
N SER A 184 -19.69 0.76 16.28
CA SER A 184 -20.73 1.53 16.97
C SER A 184 -20.52 3.04 16.89
N THR A 185 -19.26 3.48 16.85
CA THR A 185 -18.89 4.87 16.58
C THR A 185 -18.18 4.96 15.23
N GLN A 186 -18.71 5.80 14.37
CA GLN A 186 -18.14 6.00 13.03
C GLN A 186 -17.42 7.34 12.91
N TYR A 187 -16.38 7.34 12.07
CA TYR A 187 -15.53 8.49 11.83
C TYR A 187 -15.27 8.66 10.35
N LYS A 188 -14.89 9.86 9.94
CA LYS A 188 -14.24 10.09 8.65
C LYS A 188 -12.78 9.65 8.74
N ARG A 189 -12.32 8.86 7.76
CA ARG A 189 -10.96 8.31 7.68
C ARG A 189 -10.33 8.65 6.35
N THR A 190 -9.04 8.94 6.39
CA THR A 190 -8.24 9.14 5.18
C THR A 190 -7.14 8.09 5.14
N ILE A 191 -7.00 7.40 4.01
CA ILE A 191 -6.00 6.34 3.80
C ILE A 191 -5.11 6.75 2.64
N ASN A 192 -3.79 6.72 2.84
CA ASN A 192 -2.81 6.97 1.80
C ASN A 192 -1.88 5.77 1.68
N LEU A 193 -1.89 5.12 0.52
CA LEU A 193 -0.99 4.02 0.17
C LEU A 193 0.02 4.51 -0.87
N ASN A 194 1.30 4.32 -0.59
CA ASN A 194 2.37 4.72 -1.50
C ASN A 194 3.49 3.69 -1.54
N THR A 195 3.85 3.22 -2.73
CA THR A 195 4.88 2.20 -2.92
C THR A 195 4.54 0.92 -2.15
N ILE A 196 3.46 0.28 -2.57
CA ILE A 196 2.97 -0.99 -2.01
C ILE A 196 3.21 -2.11 -3.01
N GLU A 197 3.75 -3.23 -2.54
CA GLU A 197 3.79 -4.48 -3.29
C GLU A 197 2.76 -5.45 -2.72
N ALA A 198 1.77 -5.80 -3.52
CA ALA A 198 0.72 -6.74 -3.14
C ALA A 198 0.84 -8.02 -3.97
N THR A 199 1.22 -9.13 -3.33
CA THR A 199 1.32 -10.44 -3.99
C THR A 199 0.01 -11.20 -3.85
N TYR A 200 -0.54 -11.67 -4.96
CA TYR A 200 -1.71 -12.52 -5.00
C TYR A 200 -1.42 -13.87 -4.26
N SER A 201 -2.34 -14.42 -3.47
CA SER A 201 -3.77 -14.13 -3.40
C SER A 201 -4.08 -12.96 -2.47
N GLY A 202 -5.09 -12.17 -2.86
CA GLY A 202 -5.64 -11.06 -2.11
C GLY A 202 -6.98 -10.66 -2.71
N ASN A 203 -7.86 -10.05 -1.90
CA ASN A 203 -9.17 -9.64 -2.38
C ASN A 203 -9.25 -8.13 -2.64
N LYS A 204 -8.81 -7.29 -1.70
CA LYS A 204 -8.94 -5.83 -1.80
C LYS A 204 -7.72 -5.13 -1.20
N LEU A 205 -7.24 -4.04 -1.84
CA LEU A 205 -6.22 -3.22 -1.21
C LEU A 205 -6.85 -2.28 -0.18
N VAL A 206 -7.97 -1.63 -0.52
CA VAL A 206 -8.64 -0.72 0.42
C VAL A 206 -10.15 -0.94 0.39
N GLY A 207 -10.76 -0.92 1.58
CA GLY A 207 -12.21 -0.83 1.78
C GLY A 207 -12.57 0.41 2.59
N ILE A 208 -13.40 1.31 2.02
CA ILE A 208 -13.78 2.60 2.62
C ILE A 208 -15.29 2.80 2.65
N ASN A 209 -15.78 3.61 3.61
CA ASN A 209 -17.21 3.90 3.76
C ASN A 209 -17.53 5.29 3.23
N THR A 210 -18.16 5.37 2.05
CA THR A 210 -18.43 6.64 1.37
C THR A 210 -19.42 7.53 2.11
N ASN A 211 -20.39 6.94 2.80
CA ASN A 211 -21.39 7.68 3.59
C ASN A 211 -20.81 8.35 4.84
N TYR A 212 -19.60 7.97 5.27
CA TYR A 212 -18.88 8.66 6.36
C TYR A 212 -17.80 9.61 5.84
N GLY A 213 -17.71 9.77 4.51
CA GLY A 213 -16.74 10.68 3.88
C GLY A 213 -15.31 10.16 3.86
N ASP A 214 -15.12 8.86 4.00
CA ASP A 214 -13.81 8.22 3.88
C ASP A 214 -13.21 8.45 2.49
N SER A 215 -11.89 8.50 2.42
CA SER A 215 -11.19 8.53 1.13
C SER A 215 -9.88 7.75 1.18
N ALA A 216 -9.50 7.19 0.03
CA ALA A 216 -8.23 6.50 -0.16
C ALA A 216 -7.47 7.07 -1.35
N THR A 217 -6.18 7.34 -1.17
CA THR A 217 -5.26 7.71 -2.25
C THR A 217 -4.25 6.59 -2.44
N LEU A 218 -4.12 6.09 -3.68
CA LEU A 218 -3.20 5.01 -4.02
C LEU A 218 -2.18 5.53 -5.03
N LYS A 219 -0.88 5.32 -4.74
CA LYS A 219 0.24 5.72 -5.59
C LYS A 219 1.29 4.61 -5.64
N LYS A 220 1.83 4.34 -6.83
CA LYS A 220 2.92 3.37 -7.03
C LYS A 220 2.59 1.99 -6.44
N ILE A 221 1.45 1.45 -6.79
CA ILE A 221 1.02 0.12 -6.35
C ILE A 221 1.50 -0.92 -7.36
N THR A 222 2.20 -1.94 -6.92
CA THR A 222 2.57 -3.10 -7.73
C THR A 222 1.78 -4.31 -7.25
N ILE A 223 1.00 -4.92 -8.13
CA ILE A 223 0.27 -6.16 -7.88
C ILE A 223 0.99 -7.28 -8.63
N VAL A 224 1.44 -8.31 -7.89
CA VAL A 224 2.25 -9.41 -8.41
C VAL A 224 1.44 -10.70 -8.45
N GLY A 225 1.47 -11.40 -9.58
CA GLY A 225 0.85 -12.72 -9.74
C GLY A 225 -0.67 -12.70 -9.97
N ASP A 226 -1.29 -11.54 -10.12
CA ASP A 226 -2.73 -11.39 -10.38
C ASP A 226 -3.01 -11.05 -11.85
N SER A 227 -2.70 -11.97 -12.75
CA SER A 227 -2.93 -11.80 -14.19
C SER A 227 -4.41 -11.59 -14.55
N SER A 228 -5.32 -12.10 -13.74
CA SER A 228 -6.77 -11.95 -13.90
C SER A 228 -7.34 -10.68 -13.27
N LYS A 229 -6.51 -9.87 -12.62
CA LYS A 229 -6.89 -8.61 -11.97
C LYS A 229 -8.05 -8.77 -10.97
N LYS A 230 -7.97 -9.78 -10.13
CA LYS A 230 -8.99 -10.11 -9.12
C LYS A 230 -8.89 -9.22 -7.89
N ILE A 231 -7.70 -8.73 -7.55
CA ILE A 231 -7.52 -7.79 -6.44
C ILE A 231 -8.19 -6.47 -6.80
N ILE A 232 -9.16 -6.06 -6.01
CA ILE A 232 -9.85 -4.78 -6.15
C ILE A 232 -9.01 -3.68 -5.49
N PRO A 233 -8.46 -2.69 -6.22
CA PRO A 233 -7.64 -1.65 -5.62
C PRO A 233 -8.38 -0.81 -4.58
N CYS A 234 -9.64 -0.47 -4.83
CA CYS A 234 -10.43 0.31 -3.88
C CYS A 234 -11.91 -0.07 -3.98
N GLN A 235 -12.44 -0.65 -2.90
CA GLN A 235 -13.83 -1.02 -2.72
C GLN A 235 -14.54 0.04 -1.88
N LYS A 236 -15.67 0.52 -2.36
CA LYS A 236 -16.56 1.45 -1.65
C LYS A 236 -17.69 0.70 -0.96
N TYR A 237 -18.07 1.18 0.22
CA TYR A 237 -19.16 0.63 1.03
C TYR A 237 -20.07 1.74 1.56
N ILE A 238 -21.28 1.35 1.94
CA ILE A 238 -22.15 2.09 2.85
C ILE A 238 -21.99 1.42 4.21
N GLY A 239 -21.28 2.10 5.10
CA GLY A 239 -21.09 1.65 6.49
C GLY A 239 -22.30 1.96 7.37
N ASN A 240 -22.33 1.37 8.55
CA ASN A 240 -23.35 1.58 9.58
C ASN A 240 -22.74 1.60 10.99
N ASN A 241 -23.55 1.88 11.99
CA ASN A 241 -23.16 1.87 13.41
C ASN A 241 -23.96 0.85 14.21
N THR A 242 -24.49 -0.17 13.56
CA THR A 242 -25.41 -1.15 14.15
C THR A 242 -24.82 -2.55 14.25
N GLY A 243 -23.51 -2.70 13.94
CA GLY A 243 -22.82 -4.00 13.93
C GLY A 243 -23.16 -4.87 12.72
N LYS A 244 -24.03 -4.43 11.81
CA LYS A 244 -24.39 -5.21 10.61
C LYS A 244 -23.31 -5.10 9.55
N GLU A 245 -23.20 -6.12 8.70
CA GLU A 245 -22.31 -6.07 7.55
C GLU A 245 -22.60 -4.86 6.65
N PRO A 246 -21.58 -4.07 6.28
CA PRO A 246 -21.74 -2.94 5.37
C PRO A 246 -22.06 -3.42 3.95
N THR A 247 -22.88 -2.69 3.23
CA THR A 247 -23.20 -3.01 1.84
C THR A 247 -22.20 -2.42 0.86
N THR A 248 -21.87 -3.13 -0.21
CA THR A 248 -20.99 -2.63 -1.26
C THR A 248 -21.64 -1.47 -2.01
N ASN A 249 -20.83 -0.46 -2.36
CA ASN A 249 -21.24 0.75 -3.09
C ASN A 249 -20.31 1.04 -4.28
N GLY A 250 -20.03 0.00 -5.06
CA GLY A 250 -19.15 0.09 -6.22
C GLY A 250 -17.65 0.05 -5.87
N SER A 251 -16.82 0.08 -6.89
CA SER A 251 -15.35 0.01 -6.77
C SER A 251 -14.69 0.87 -7.85
N GLY A 252 -13.36 0.91 -7.84
CA GLY A 252 -12.56 1.61 -8.84
C GLY A 252 -12.38 3.10 -8.57
N PRO A 253 -11.58 3.78 -9.42
CA PRO A 253 -11.15 5.14 -9.18
C PRO A 253 -12.27 6.16 -9.36
N ASP A 254 -12.23 7.19 -8.53
CA ASP A 254 -13.02 8.43 -8.68
C ASP A 254 -12.26 9.61 -8.04
N SER A 255 -12.76 10.83 -8.23
CA SER A 255 -12.11 12.05 -7.74
C SER A 255 -12.34 12.31 -6.25
N THR A 256 -13.28 11.62 -5.61
CA THR A 256 -13.74 11.93 -4.25
C THR A 256 -13.28 10.90 -3.22
N TYR A 257 -13.52 9.62 -3.50
CA TYR A 257 -13.33 8.55 -2.54
C TYR A 257 -12.12 7.66 -2.84
N CYS A 258 -12.03 7.11 -4.05
CA CYS A 258 -10.95 6.22 -4.50
C CYS A 258 -10.01 6.98 -5.46
N LYS A 259 -9.05 7.73 -4.91
CA LYS A 259 -8.22 8.69 -5.63
C LYS A 259 -6.95 8.03 -6.20
N TYR A 260 -7.05 7.51 -7.41
CA TYR A 260 -5.89 6.99 -8.15
C TYR A 260 -6.16 6.99 -9.65
N ALA A 261 -5.11 7.06 -10.44
CA ALA A 261 -5.17 6.80 -11.88
C ALA A 261 -4.83 5.34 -12.17
N THR A 262 -5.23 4.82 -13.32
CA THR A 262 -4.85 3.45 -13.73
C THR A 262 -3.33 3.26 -13.82
N SER A 263 -2.59 4.32 -14.14
CA SER A 263 -1.12 4.34 -14.14
C SER A 263 -0.48 4.23 -12.76
N ASP A 264 -1.24 4.43 -11.68
CA ASP A 264 -0.77 4.23 -10.30
C ASP A 264 -0.75 2.74 -9.90
N ILE A 265 -1.36 1.85 -10.72
CA ILE A 265 -1.44 0.40 -10.48
C ILE A 265 -0.69 -0.33 -11.58
N THR A 266 0.34 -1.08 -11.20
CA THR A 266 1.13 -1.93 -12.11
C THR A 266 0.87 -3.39 -11.78
N TYR A 267 0.57 -4.21 -12.79
CA TYR A 267 0.45 -5.68 -12.66
C TYR A 267 1.70 -6.35 -13.24
N ARG A 268 2.21 -7.35 -12.52
CA ARG A 268 3.40 -8.13 -12.93
C ARG A 268 3.17 -9.62 -12.78
#